data_de6c6b6bf5104129154f0d174f1ee0c6
#
_entry.id   de6c6b6bf5104129154f0d174f1ee0c6
#
_cell.length_a   1.000
_cell.length_b   1.000
_cell.length_c   1.000
_cell.angle_alpha   90.00
_cell.angle_beta   90.00
_cell.angle_gamma   90.00
#
_symmetry.space_group_name_H-M   'P 1'
#
loop_
_entity.id
_entity.type
_entity.pdbx_description
1 polymer ?
#
loop_
_entity_poly.entity_id
_entity_poly.type
_entity_poly.pdbx_seq_one_letter_code
_entity_poly.pdbx_strand_id
1 'polypeptide(L)'
;MKKSTVMLGAIFGTLLMGCSDEEIANVETSSRNAIGFNVLSNAAETRATPTTPDNLKNTDFDVFAFTGDGTAFMGKVDTEFGHDGVKIVYKNGKWDYDNASDLRYWPTEALDFYAFNPGTVSEDMMAFYSWEATKDVQKISYTCMDEYGSGTTHANYDVMYAMAKGQTKDMNNGIVKFNFKHILSQVVFKAKTQYDNMQVDIDVIKIHNFKFAGAFTLPAAADGTGSWSSSDLVFPHAFTVVKNANITVNSNTEATDITTNTPMLNIPQELTAWKVSETATKSKLEADNAKQCYLEIACKIRQSGAYLLGSASEYKTIYVPFGDTWEQGKRHIYTLIFGGGYTDQGEAVLNPIQFDAETTGWVDANSNVNVKP
;
A
#
# COMPACT_ATOMS: atom_id res chain seq x y z
N MET A 1 -81.97 25.16 25.03
CA MET A 1 -82.18 25.89 23.76
C MET A 1 -81.01 26.80 23.52
N LYS A 2 -80.53 26.88 22.37
CA LYS A 2 -79.38 27.57 21.73
C LYS A 2 -78.14 26.71 21.57
N LYS A 3 -78.05 26.19 20.40
CA LYS A 3 -76.87 25.60 19.78
C LYS A 3 -75.83 26.67 19.49
N SER A 4 -74.61 26.41 19.78
CA SER A 4 -73.50 27.21 19.26
C SER A 4 -72.52 26.22 18.60
N THR A 5 -72.39 26.42 17.32
CA THR A 5 -71.47 25.68 16.43
C THR A 5 -70.09 26.32 16.52
N VAL A 6 -69.04 25.54 16.84
CA VAL A 6 -67.67 25.99 16.75
C VAL A 6 -67.05 25.33 15.53
N MET A 7 -66.61 26.17 14.62
CA MET A 7 -65.90 25.79 13.39
C MET A 7 -64.45 25.44 13.69
N LEU A 8 -64.02 24.24 13.31
CA LEU A 8 -62.66 23.77 13.45
C LEU A 8 -61.90 24.07 12.16
N GLY A 9 -60.99 25.02 12.21
CA GLY A 9 -60.09 25.32 11.09
C GLY A 9 -58.93 24.39 11.10
N ALA A 10 -58.74 23.59 10.02
CA ALA A 10 -57.60 22.79 9.79
C ALA A 10 -56.44 23.63 9.19
N ILE A 11 -55.37 23.77 9.96
CA ILE A 11 -54.11 24.32 9.47
C ILE A 11 -53.25 23.17 8.98
N PHE A 12 -53.02 23.10 7.66
CA PHE A 12 -52.03 22.23 7.03
C PHE A 12 -50.66 22.84 7.28
N GLY A 13 -49.91 22.24 8.22
CA GLY A 13 -48.50 22.55 8.39
C GLY A 13 -47.68 21.64 7.47
N THR A 14 -47.05 22.19 6.48
CA THR A 14 -46.00 21.53 5.67
C THR A 14 -44.78 21.28 6.54
N LEU A 15 -44.52 20.01 6.84
CA LEU A 15 -43.27 19.56 7.45
C LEU A 15 -42.16 19.63 6.38
N LEU A 16 -41.34 20.68 6.45
CA LEU A 16 -40.02 20.65 5.84
C LEU A 16 -39.13 19.70 6.65
N MET A 17 -38.87 18.55 6.11
CA MET A 17 -37.76 17.70 6.60
C MET A 17 -36.46 18.43 6.28
N GLY A 18 -35.96 19.18 7.24
CA GLY A 18 -34.56 19.58 7.28
C GLY A 18 -33.75 18.36 7.66
N CYS A 19 -32.74 18.03 6.84
CA CYS A 19 -31.65 17.17 7.28
C CYS A 19 -31.07 17.78 8.56
N SER A 20 -31.28 17.14 9.68
CA SER A 20 -30.60 17.50 10.90
C SER A 20 -29.17 17.01 10.78
N ASP A 21 -28.23 17.95 10.64
CA ASP A 21 -26.88 17.71 11.14
C ASP A 21 -27.03 17.21 12.58
N GLU A 22 -26.56 16.01 12.87
CA GLU A 22 -26.56 15.50 14.23
C GLU A 22 -25.74 16.48 15.09
N GLU A 23 -26.47 17.24 15.89
CA GLU A 23 -25.91 18.04 16.94
C GLU A 23 -25.05 17.14 17.84
N ILE A 24 -23.77 17.43 17.88
CA ILE A 24 -22.88 16.91 18.93
C ILE A 24 -23.36 17.53 20.24
N ALA A 25 -24.19 16.78 20.95
CA ALA A 25 -24.71 17.19 22.25
C ALA A 25 -23.57 17.21 23.29
N ASN A 26 -23.40 18.37 23.91
CA ASN A 26 -22.74 18.61 25.20
C ASN A 26 -21.37 17.97 25.42
N VAL A 27 -20.38 18.62 24.88
CA VAL A 27 -19.01 18.50 25.40
C VAL A 27 -18.80 19.68 26.36
N GLU A 28 -18.47 19.39 27.62
CA GLU A 28 -18.17 20.39 28.65
C GLU A 28 -17.11 21.38 28.15
N THR A 29 -17.15 22.61 28.65
CA THR A 29 -16.30 23.74 28.19
C THR A 29 -14.81 23.46 28.24
N SER A 30 -14.35 22.51 29.03
CA SER A 30 -12.96 22.03 29.08
C SER A 30 -12.56 21.21 27.84
N SER A 31 -13.49 20.51 27.19
CA SER A 31 -13.20 19.69 26.01
C SER A 31 -13.15 20.49 24.70
N ARG A 32 -13.67 21.69 24.65
CA ARG A 32 -13.62 22.57 23.45
C ARG A 32 -12.21 23.05 23.09
N ASN A 33 -11.25 22.90 23.98
CA ASN A 33 -9.86 23.28 23.75
C ASN A 33 -8.95 22.10 23.48
N ALA A 34 -9.45 20.86 23.60
CA ALA A 34 -8.67 19.66 23.32
C ALA A 34 -8.45 19.52 21.79
N ILE A 35 -7.26 19.05 21.42
CA ILE A 35 -6.95 18.71 20.05
C ILE A 35 -7.65 17.38 19.73
N GLY A 36 -8.55 17.39 18.75
CA GLY A 36 -9.18 16.18 18.23
C GLY A 36 -8.59 15.75 16.90
N PHE A 37 -8.87 14.51 16.48
CA PHE A 37 -8.40 13.97 15.22
C PHE A 37 -9.54 13.36 14.42
N ASN A 38 -9.43 13.45 13.10
CA ASN A 38 -10.29 12.75 12.17
C ASN A 38 -9.47 12.32 10.94
N VAL A 39 -9.86 11.21 10.34
CA VAL A 39 -9.26 10.73 9.08
C VAL A 39 -10.28 10.89 7.98
N LEU A 40 -9.90 11.59 6.92
CA LEU A 40 -10.73 11.77 5.75
C LEU A 40 -10.77 10.47 4.96
N SER A 41 -11.95 9.88 4.78
CA SER A 41 -12.14 8.77 3.88
C SER A 41 -12.30 9.31 2.45
N ASN A 42 -11.29 9.17 1.63
CA ASN A 42 -11.51 9.24 0.19
C ASN A 42 -12.13 7.90 -0.20
N ALA A 43 -13.45 7.91 -0.40
CA ALA A 43 -14.22 6.69 -0.65
C ALA A 43 -13.79 6.04 -1.96
N ALA A 44 -13.05 4.93 -1.84
CA ALA A 44 -13.02 3.89 -2.85
C ALA A 44 -12.60 2.59 -2.16
N GLU A 45 -13.51 1.66 -2.12
CA GLU A 45 -13.34 0.35 -1.51
C GLU A 45 -12.45 -0.54 -2.35
N THR A 46 -11.56 -1.32 -1.70
CA THR A 46 -10.73 -2.31 -2.38
C THR A 46 -10.74 -3.67 -1.72
N ARG A 47 -10.67 -4.69 -2.56
CA ARG A 47 -10.56 -6.09 -2.12
C ARG A 47 -9.12 -6.54 -2.20
N ALA A 48 -8.35 -6.31 -1.24
CA ALA A 48 -7.12 -7.00 -0.83
C ALA A 48 -6.40 -6.08 0.14
N THR A 49 -5.85 -6.59 1.16
CA THR A 49 -5.36 -5.95 2.40
C THR A 49 -4.41 -4.72 2.31
N PRO A 50 -4.57 -3.74 1.41
CA PRO A 50 -4.03 -2.41 1.63
C PRO A 50 -4.85 -1.74 2.72
N THR A 51 -4.25 -0.80 3.42
CA THR A 51 -4.93 -0.03 4.43
C THR A 51 -5.96 0.88 3.77
N THR A 52 -7.21 0.54 3.88
CA THR A 52 -8.35 1.36 3.43
C THR A 52 -8.86 2.20 4.59
N PRO A 53 -9.65 3.26 4.36
CA PRO A 53 -10.25 4.02 5.47
C PRO A 53 -11.02 3.16 6.47
N ASP A 54 -11.62 2.05 6.03
CA ASP A 54 -12.37 1.18 6.92
C ASP A 54 -11.49 0.23 7.71
N ASN A 55 -10.42 -0.32 7.12
CA ASN A 55 -9.49 -1.16 7.87
C ASN A 55 -8.43 -0.35 8.62
N LEU A 56 -8.19 0.92 8.26
CA LEU A 56 -7.38 1.85 9.05
C LEU A 56 -7.93 2.00 10.48
N LYS A 57 -9.26 1.89 10.66
CA LYS A 57 -9.90 1.88 11.98
C LYS A 57 -9.47 0.70 12.86
N ASN A 58 -8.90 -0.34 12.28
CA ASN A 58 -8.40 -1.52 12.99
C ASN A 58 -6.90 -1.42 13.34
N THR A 59 -6.26 -0.32 12.95
CA THR A 59 -4.86 -0.02 13.24
C THR A 59 -4.77 1.26 14.07
N ASP A 60 -3.55 1.67 14.39
CA ASP A 60 -3.27 2.95 15.02
C ASP A 60 -2.38 3.80 14.13
N PHE A 61 -2.21 5.05 14.50
CA PHE A 61 -1.19 5.91 13.92
C PHE A 61 -0.59 6.81 14.98
N ASP A 62 0.67 7.17 14.80
CA ASP A 62 1.39 8.08 15.66
C ASP A 62 1.35 9.50 15.13
N VAL A 63 1.18 10.46 16.03
CA VAL A 63 1.11 11.89 15.71
C VAL A 63 2.25 12.65 16.38
N PHE A 64 2.90 13.46 15.55
CA PHE A 64 3.85 14.50 15.99
C PHE A 64 3.29 15.87 15.64
N ALA A 65 3.55 16.86 16.48
CA ALA A 65 3.22 18.24 16.20
C ALA A 65 4.36 19.18 16.61
N PHE A 66 4.56 20.22 15.82
CA PHE A 66 5.59 21.23 16.02
C PHE A 66 4.99 22.61 15.96
N THR A 67 5.51 23.53 16.77
CA THR A 67 5.24 24.97 16.67
C THR A 67 6.01 25.59 15.49
N GLY A 68 5.65 26.80 15.10
CA GLY A 68 6.29 27.48 13.98
C GLY A 68 7.80 27.70 14.16
N ASP A 69 8.30 27.79 15.41
CA ASP A 69 9.73 27.84 15.71
C ASP A 69 10.40 26.44 15.74
N GLY A 70 9.56 25.38 15.63
CA GLY A 70 10.00 23.98 15.56
C GLY A 70 10.17 23.27 16.88
N THR A 71 9.66 23.86 17.94
CA THR A 71 9.58 23.16 19.21
C THR A 71 8.60 22.01 19.12
N ALA A 72 8.96 20.82 19.58
CA ALA A 72 8.08 19.67 19.63
C ALA A 72 6.94 19.92 20.63
N PHE A 73 5.70 19.86 20.16
CA PHE A 73 4.49 20.07 20.96
C PHE A 73 3.79 18.74 21.29
N MET A 74 3.73 17.81 20.32
CA MET A 74 3.25 16.44 20.50
C MET A 74 4.29 15.45 19.99
N GLY A 75 4.37 14.33 20.68
CA GLY A 75 5.42 13.34 20.43
C GLY A 75 6.76 13.77 20.99
N LYS A 76 7.63 12.82 21.22
CA LYS A 76 9.03 13.07 21.60
C LYS A 76 9.90 12.75 20.41
N VAL A 77 10.81 13.64 20.11
CA VAL A 77 11.92 13.37 19.22
C VAL A 77 13.01 12.74 20.08
N ASP A 78 12.95 11.43 20.24
CA ASP A 78 14.02 10.68 20.87
C ASP A 78 15.04 10.29 19.81
N THR A 79 16.28 10.69 20.02
CA THR A 79 17.37 10.45 19.07
C THR A 79 17.83 8.98 19.06
N GLU A 80 17.46 8.18 20.03
CA GLU A 80 17.92 6.80 20.13
C GLU A 80 17.00 5.79 19.44
N PHE A 81 15.67 6.04 19.38
CA PHE A 81 14.71 5.11 18.77
C PHE A 81 13.63 5.77 17.91
N GLY A 82 13.50 7.10 17.87
CA GLY A 82 12.71 7.87 16.91
C GLY A 82 11.18 7.67 16.90
N HIS A 83 10.59 7.04 17.94
CA HIS A 83 9.24 6.46 17.82
C HIS A 83 8.23 6.88 18.87
N ASP A 84 8.47 7.94 19.59
CA ASP A 84 7.57 8.39 20.66
C ASP A 84 6.50 9.38 20.15
N GLY A 85 5.83 9.05 19.06
CA GLY A 85 4.62 9.77 18.62
C GLY A 85 3.48 9.59 19.63
N VAL A 86 2.51 10.50 19.59
CA VAL A 86 1.28 10.34 20.35
C VAL A 86 0.36 9.38 19.61
N LYS A 87 0.09 8.24 20.23
CA LYS A 87 -0.69 7.16 19.64
C LYS A 87 -2.18 7.51 19.58
N ILE A 88 -2.74 7.42 18.39
CA ILE A 88 -4.15 7.64 18.11
C ILE A 88 -4.79 6.35 17.60
N VAL A 89 -5.93 5.99 18.19
CA VAL A 89 -6.68 4.77 17.88
C VAL A 89 -8.14 5.09 17.58
N TYR A 90 -8.81 4.23 16.80
CA TYR A 90 -10.25 4.33 16.59
C TYR A 90 -11.00 3.57 17.68
N LYS A 91 -11.70 4.30 18.56
CA LYS A 91 -12.50 3.74 19.65
C LYS A 91 -13.79 4.52 19.86
N ASN A 92 -14.85 3.83 20.23
CA ASN A 92 -16.15 4.44 20.50
C ASN A 92 -16.69 5.32 19.34
N GLY A 93 -16.44 4.90 18.10
CA GLY A 93 -16.93 5.59 16.91
C GLY A 93 -16.12 6.82 16.48
N LYS A 94 -14.97 7.11 17.10
CA LYS A 94 -14.11 8.25 16.79
C LYS A 94 -12.62 7.92 16.93
N TRP A 95 -11.78 8.73 16.30
CA TRP A 95 -10.35 8.73 16.55
C TRP A 95 -10.06 9.45 17.86
N ASP A 96 -9.30 8.82 18.73
CA ASP A 96 -9.03 9.33 20.08
C ASP A 96 -7.63 8.90 20.57
N TYR A 97 -7.10 9.61 21.54
CA TYR A 97 -5.84 9.27 22.19
C TYR A 97 -5.93 7.86 22.79
N ASP A 98 -4.93 7.02 22.52
CA ASP A 98 -4.86 5.70 23.14
C ASP A 98 -4.74 5.84 24.66
N ASN A 99 -3.85 6.67 25.12
CA ASN A 99 -3.67 6.98 26.53
C ASN A 99 -4.20 8.40 26.84
N ALA A 100 -5.09 8.49 27.80
CA ALA A 100 -5.68 9.76 28.24
C ALA A 100 -4.65 10.79 28.77
N SER A 101 -3.49 10.33 29.24
CA SER A 101 -2.40 11.23 29.68
C SER A 101 -1.73 12.01 28.53
N ASP A 102 -1.92 11.53 27.29
CA ASP A 102 -1.35 12.15 26.10
C ASP A 102 -2.23 13.26 25.51
N LEU A 103 -3.42 13.45 26.08
CA LEU A 103 -4.32 14.53 25.69
C LEU A 103 -3.61 15.87 25.68
N ARG A 104 -3.75 16.62 24.58
CA ARG A 104 -3.20 17.95 24.40
C ARG A 104 -4.29 18.97 24.11
N TYR A 105 -4.03 20.21 24.51
CA TYR A 105 -4.91 21.35 24.28
C TYR A 105 -4.26 22.32 23.30
N TRP A 106 -5.09 22.99 22.51
CA TRP A 106 -4.64 23.96 21.54
C TRP A 106 -3.86 25.10 22.21
N PRO A 107 -2.65 25.40 21.73
CA PRO A 107 -1.93 26.63 22.11
C PRO A 107 -2.54 27.83 21.35
N THR A 108 -2.00 29.01 21.58
CA THR A 108 -2.37 30.23 20.87
C THR A 108 -1.77 30.32 19.47
N GLU A 109 -0.67 29.61 19.24
CA GLU A 109 0.04 29.56 17.97
C GLU A 109 -0.43 28.38 17.09
N ALA A 110 -0.16 28.48 15.79
CA ALA A 110 -0.44 27.41 14.85
C ALA A 110 0.53 26.24 15.01
N LEU A 111 0.06 25.03 14.75
CA LEU A 111 0.82 23.79 14.81
C LEU A 111 0.89 23.12 13.43
N ASP A 112 2.04 22.52 13.15
CA ASP A 112 2.25 21.60 12.04
C ASP A 112 2.17 20.17 12.54
N PHE A 113 1.25 19.37 12.01
CA PHE A 113 1.02 17.96 12.38
C PHE A 113 1.52 17.01 11.32
N TYR A 114 2.11 15.90 11.77
CA TYR A 114 2.54 14.77 10.97
C TYR A 114 2.02 13.48 11.59
N ALA A 115 1.45 12.60 10.78
CA ALA A 115 0.94 11.32 11.22
C ALA A 115 1.53 10.19 10.38
N PHE A 116 1.85 9.06 11.03
CA PHE A 116 2.44 7.88 10.41
C PHE A 116 1.63 6.63 10.78
N ASN A 117 1.33 5.81 9.79
CA ASN A 117 0.62 4.54 9.96
C ASN A 117 1.45 3.39 9.32
N PRO A 118 1.57 2.24 9.97
CA PRO A 118 1.14 1.94 11.34
C PRO A 118 1.92 2.74 12.38
N GLY A 119 1.28 3.12 13.48
CA GLY A 119 1.89 3.86 14.58
C GLY A 119 2.70 2.95 15.49
N THR A 120 2.09 1.86 15.96
CA THR A 120 2.80 0.91 16.82
C THR A 120 3.68 -0.01 15.99
N VAL A 121 4.98 0.08 16.21
CA VAL A 121 5.97 -0.82 15.61
C VAL A 121 6.59 -1.64 16.73
N SER A 122 6.55 -2.97 16.62
CA SER A 122 7.31 -3.84 17.53
C SER A 122 8.82 -3.69 17.25
N GLU A 123 9.66 -4.06 18.22
CA GLU A 123 11.12 -4.03 18.03
C GLU A 123 11.57 -4.79 16.77
N ASP A 124 10.93 -5.93 16.48
CA ASP A 124 11.21 -6.71 15.27
C ASP A 124 10.84 -5.96 13.99
N MET A 125 9.83 -5.10 14.03
CA MET A 125 9.39 -4.30 12.88
C MET A 125 10.27 -3.08 12.64
N MET A 126 10.88 -2.52 13.68
CA MET A 126 11.74 -1.33 13.59
C MET A 126 12.94 -1.54 12.67
N ALA A 127 13.39 -2.79 12.48
CA ALA A 127 14.43 -3.13 11.52
C ALA A 127 14.00 -2.90 10.06
N PHE A 128 12.70 -2.88 9.78
CA PHE A 128 12.14 -2.83 8.43
C PHE A 128 11.34 -1.57 8.15
N TYR A 129 10.87 -0.91 9.18
CA TYR A 129 10.08 0.29 9.10
C TYR A 129 10.36 1.21 10.28
N SER A 130 10.77 2.44 10.01
CA SER A 130 10.96 3.47 11.02
C SER A 130 10.71 4.85 10.44
N TRP A 131 10.37 5.81 11.29
CA TRP A 131 10.21 7.21 10.89
C TRP A 131 11.02 8.14 11.77
N GLU A 132 11.39 9.27 11.21
CA GLU A 132 12.02 10.37 11.89
C GLU A 132 11.18 11.62 11.65
N ALA A 133 10.75 12.26 12.75
CA ALA A 133 9.98 13.49 12.70
C ALA A 133 10.66 14.57 13.56
N THR A 134 11.32 15.51 12.88
CA THR A 134 11.82 16.75 13.47
C THR A 134 11.18 17.93 12.75
N LYS A 135 11.42 19.17 13.20
CA LYS A 135 10.93 20.36 12.49
C LYS A 135 11.31 20.36 11.01
N ASP A 136 12.56 20.02 10.73
CA ASP A 136 13.17 20.21 9.42
C ASP A 136 13.21 18.93 8.59
N VAL A 137 13.02 17.77 9.21
CA VAL A 137 13.13 16.45 8.57
C VAL A 137 11.99 15.55 9.00
N GLN A 138 11.21 15.11 8.04
CA GLN A 138 10.27 14.02 8.21
C GLN A 138 10.59 12.94 7.18
N LYS A 139 11.04 11.80 7.68
CA LYS A 139 11.46 10.66 6.86
C LYS A 139 10.84 9.37 7.36
N ILE A 140 10.61 8.47 6.42
CA ILE A 140 10.23 7.09 6.67
C ILE A 140 11.28 6.20 6.02
N SER A 141 11.98 5.41 6.82
CA SER A 141 12.84 4.33 6.31
C SER A 141 12.03 3.07 6.14
N TYR A 142 12.23 2.37 5.04
CA TYR A 142 11.50 1.15 4.72
C TYR A 142 12.42 0.13 4.07
N THR A 143 12.26 -1.14 4.47
CA THR A 143 12.92 -2.29 3.88
C THR A 143 11.87 -3.35 3.54
N CYS A 144 11.77 -3.73 2.28
CA CYS A 144 10.90 -4.78 1.81
C CYS A 144 11.42 -6.14 2.28
N MET A 145 10.56 -6.95 2.87
CA MET A 145 10.92 -8.27 3.40
C MET A 145 10.22 -9.37 2.63
N ASP A 146 10.96 -10.44 2.36
CA ASP A 146 10.40 -11.69 1.84
C ASP A 146 9.78 -12.50 3.00
N GLU A 147 8.45 -12.55 3.05
CA GLU A 147 7.71 -13.33 4.05
C GLU A 147 8.09 -14.80 4.08
N TYR A 148 8.67 -15.31 3.01
CA TYR A 148 8.96 -16.73 2.83
C TYR A 148 10.43 -17.10 3.05
N GLY A 149 11.31 -16.11 3.12
CA GLY A 149 12.76 -16.34 3.16
C GLY A 149 13.34 -16.63 4.53
N SER A 150 12.74 -16.10 5.61
CA SER A 150 13.34 -16.11 6.95
C SER A 150 12.74 -17.13 7.93
N GLY A 151 11.67 -17.83 7.56
CA GLY A 151 10.96 -18.73 8.48
C GLY A 151 10.16 -18.02 9.58
N THR A 152 10.22 -16.71 9.65
CA THR A 152 9.40 -15.81 10.46
C THR A 152 8.47 -15.04 9.52
N THR A 153 7.19 -15.01 9.84
CA THR A 153 6.19 -14.23 9.09
C THR A 153 6.40 -12.75 9.36
N HIS A 154 7.29 -12.12 8.60
CA HIS A 154 7.36 -10.65 8.58
C HIS A 154 6.39 -10.16 7.53
N ALA A 155 5.25 -9.64 7.96
CA ALA A 155 4.29 -9.04 7.05
C ALA A 155 4.88 -7.77 6.41
N ASN A 156 4.71 -7.63 5.09
CA ASN A 156 4.94 -6.34 4.45
C ASN A 156 3.83 -5.38 4.89
N TYR A 157 4.22 -4.36 5.62
CA TYR A 157 3.29 -3.36 6.12
C TYR A 157 3.03 -2.30 5.05
N ASP A 158 1.76 -1.98 4.87
CA ASP A 158 1.34 -0.83 4.10
C ASP A 158 1.63 0.44 4.91
N VAL A 159 2.61 1.20 4.43
CA VAL A 159 3.09 2.38 5.14
C VAL A 159 2.48 3.64 4.54
N MET A 160 1.89 4.45 5.41
CA MET A 160 1.24 5.70 5.03
C MET A 160 1.68 6.86 5.92
N TYR A 161 1.54 8.07 5.39
CA TYR A 161 1.69 9.30 6.13
C TYR A 161 0.54 10.27 5.86
N ALA A 162 0.31 11.19 6.79
CA ALA A 162 -0.54 12.35 6.58
C ALA A 162 0.10 13.59 7.20
N MET A 163 -0.27 14.76 6.66
CA MET A 163 0.22 16.05 7.13
C MET A 163 -0.93 17.03 7.21
N ALA A 164 -0.93 17.87 8.26
CA ALA A 164 -1.84 19.00 8.41
C ALA A 164 -1.05 20.19 8.96
N LYS A 165 -0.72 21.14 8.11
CA LYS A 165 0.13 22.29 8.46
C LYS A 165 -0.66 23.51 8.82
N GLY A 166 -0.09 24.36 9.70
CA GLY A 166 -0.66 25.65 10.09
C GLY A 166 -2.00 25.54 10.81
N GLN A 167 -2.24 24.44 11.51
CA GLN A 167 -3.53 24.18 12.16
C GLN A 167 -3.68 25.02 13.42
N THR A 168 -4.88 25.56 13.61
CA THR A 168 -5.27 26.33 14.79
C THR A 168 -6.57 25.81 15.38
N LYS A 169 -6.85 26.18 16.62
CA LYS A 169 -8.09 25.82 17.32
C LYS A 169 -9.37 26.17 16.54
N ASP A 170 -9.35 27.29 15.81
CA ASP A 170 -10.54 27.77 15.10
C ASP A 170 -10.81 27.01 13.79
N MET A 171 -9.83 26.23 13.32
CA MET A 171 -9.98 25.39 12.15
C MET A 171 -10.71 24.10 12.52
N ASN A 172 -11.73 23.74 11.71
CA ASN A 172 -12.50 22.50 11.86
C ASN A 172 -12.97 22.21 13.30
N ASN A 173 -13.33 23.22 14.06
CA ASN A 173 -13.75 23.12 15.48
C ASN A 173 -12.68 22.43 16.37
N GLY A 174 -11.41 22.68 16.13
CA GLY A 174 -10.30 22.09 16.87
C GLY A 174 -9.98 20.64 16.51
N ILE A 175 -10.49 20.13 15.38
CA ILE A 175 -10.25 18.77 14.89
C ILE A 175 -9.24 18.81 13.74
N VAL A 176 -8.08 18.18 13.92
CA VAL A 176 -7.10 17.97 12.86
C VAL A 176 -7.58 16.89 11.92
N LYS A 177 -7.67 17.19 10.63
CA LYS A 177 -8.12 16.26 9.60
C LYS A 177 -6.90 15.71 8.84
N PHE A 178 -6.71 14.40 8.89
CA PHE A 178 -5.65 13.71 8.17
C PHE A 178 -6.17 13.05 6.89
N ASN A 179 -5.45 13.26 5.80
CA ASN A 179 -5.61 12.54 4.54
C ASN A 179 -4.37 11.66 4.34
N PHE A 180 -4.47 10.38 4.67
CA PHE A 180 -3.36 9.44 4.55
C PHE A 180 -3.04 9.12 3.10
N LYS A 181 -1.74 9.08 2.80
CA LYS A 181 -1.18 8.76 1.48
C LYS A 181 -0.24 7.56 1.61
N HIS A 182 -0.42 6.57 0.74
CA HIS A 182 0.52 5.46 0.61
C HIS A 182 1.86 5.94 0.06
N ILE A 183 2.95 5.38 0.57
CA ILE A 183 4.30 5.70 0.08
C ILE A 183 4.89 4.58 -0.78
N LEU A 184 4.36 3.38 -0.71
CA LEU A 184 4.84 2.21 -1.41
C LEU A 184 4.13 2.00 -2.74
N SER A 185 4.64 1.09 -3.54
CA SER A 185 4.00 0.47 -4.70
C SER A 185 3.49 -0.92 -4.31
N GLN A 186 2.32 -1.29 -4.81
CA GLN A 186 1.75 -2.63 -4.65
C GLN A 186 1.89 -3.41 -5.95
N VAL A 187 2.35 -4.66 -5.87
CA VAL A 187 2.57 -5.52 -7.03
C VAL A 187 1.77 -6.81 -6.87
N VAL A 188 0.96 -7.13 -7.87
CA VAL A 188 0.16 -8.36 -7.94
C VAL A 188 0.31 -9.01 -9.31
N PHE A 189 0.20 -10.34 -9.33
CA PHE A 189 0.30 -11.14 -10.54
C PHE A 189 -0.99 -11.89 -10.83
N LYS A 190 -1.34 -11.90 -12.11
CA LYS A 190 -2.34 -12.77 -12.70
C LYS A 190 -1.69 -13.60 -13.79
N ALA A 191 -2.33 -14.68 -14.20
CA ALA A 191 -1.83 -15.51 -15.28
C ALA A 191 -2.94 -16.00 -16.20
N LYS A 192 -2.62 -16.14 -17.48
CA LYS A 192 -3.42 -16.86 -18.48
C LYS A 192 -2.49 -17.63 -19.42
N THR A 193 -3.03 -18.57 -20.17
CA THR A 193 -2.27 -19.30 -21.19
C THR A 193 -2.26 -18.55 -22.51
N GLN A 194 -1.25 -18.80 -23.34
CA GLN A 194 -1.17 -18.21 -24.69
C GLN A 194 -2.05 -18.96 -25.69
N TYR A 195 -2.24 -20.27 -25.51
CA TYR A 195 -2.92 -21.13 -26.47
C TYR A 195 -4.07 -21.90 -25.82
N ASP A 196 -5.05 -22.26 -26.65
CA ASP A 196 -6.11 -23.20 -26.29
C ASP A 196 -5.51 -24.56 -25.88
N ASN A 197 -6.19 -25.25 -24.95
CA ASN A 197 -5.77 -26.56 -24.44
C ASN A 197 -4.37 -26.57 -23.79
N MET A 198 -3.79 -25.40 -23.53
CA MET A 198 -2.60 -25.25 -22.70
C MET A 198 -3.01 -25.24 -21.23
N GLN A 199 -2.20 -25.89 -20.42
CA GLN A 199 -2.32 -25.86 -18.96
C GLN A 199 -0.96 -25.60 -18.34
N VAL A 200 -0.93 -24.69 -17.38
CA VAL A 200 0.28 -24.35 -16.60
C VAL A 200 -0.02 -24.55 -15.13
N ASP A 201 0.77 -25.42 -14.51
CA ASP A 201 0.73 -25.60 -13.06
C ASP A 201 1.92 -24.80 -12.48
N ILE A 202 1.61 -23.79 -11.67
CA ILE A 202 2.60 -22.87 -11.08
C ILE A 202 2.84 -23.30 -9.63
N ASP A 203 4.11 -23.49 -9.25
CA ASP A 203 4.53 -23.75 -7.88
C ASP A 203 5.06 -22.48 -7.20
N VAL A 204 6.06 -21.84 -7.81
CA VAL A 204 6.78 -20.70 -7.22
C VAL A 204 7.01 -19.63 -8.28
N ILE A 205 6.83 -18.36 -7.90
CA ILE A 205 7.33 -17.22 -8.67
C ILE A 205 8.16 -16.35 -7.73
N LYS A 206 9.36 -16.01 -8.19
CA LYS A 206 10.25 -15.10 -7.49
C LYS A 206 10.66 -13.96 -8.41
N ILE A 207 10.90 -12.80 -7.82
CA ILE A 207 11.42 -11.62 -8.51
C ILE A 207 12.86 -11.36 -8.06
N HIS A 208 13.73 -11.04 -9.00
CA HIS A 208 15.16 -10.81 -8.77
C HIS A 208 15.56 -9.39 -9.12
N ASN A 209 16.63 -8.90 -8.48
CA ASN A 209 17.38 -7.68 -8.82
C ASN A 209 16.55 -6.38 -8.80
N PHE A 210 15.77 -6.19 -7.75
CA PHE A 210 15.10 -4.93 -7.45
C PHE A 210 15.68 -4.28 -6.19
N LYS A 211 15.54 -2.96 -6.04
CA LYS A 211 15.94 -2.26 -4.84
C LYS A 211 14.89 -2.49 -3.75
N PHE A 212 15.33 -2.91 -2.57
CA PHE A 212 14.42 -3.37 -1.52
C PHE A 212 14.34 -2.42 -0.32
N ALA A 213 15.22 -1.43 -0.23
CA ALA A 213 15.28 -0.51 0.89
C ALA A 213 15.48 0.93 0.43
N GLY A 214 14.95 1.87 1.19
CA GLY A 214 15.09 3.29 0.94
C GLY A 214 14.52 4.14 2.05
N ALA A 215 14.67 5.45 1.90
CA ALA A 215 14.09 6.44 2.78
C ALA A 215 13.17 7.38 1.98
N PHE A 216 11.96 7.52 2.45
CA PHE A 216 10.97 8.45 1.92
C PHE A 216 11.04 9.76 2.69
N THR A 217 11.27 10.86 2.02
CA THR A 217 11.18 12.21 2.60
C THR A 217 9.82 12.79 2.29
N LEU A 218 9.08 13.23 3.31
CA LEU A 218 7.79 13.86 3.15
C LEU A 218 7.91 15.17 2.35
N PRO A 219 6.85 15.57 1.63
CA PRO A 219 6.86 16.83 0.89
C PRO A 219 6.84 18.03 1.83
N ALA A 220 7.27 19.19 1.35
CA ALA A 220 7.21 20.43 2.11
C ALA A 220 5.78 20.89 2.40
N ALA A 221 4.83 20.64 1.48
CA ALA A 221 3.41 20.96 1.61
C ALA A 221 2.56 19.70 1.66
N ALA A 222 1.42 19.76 2.37
CA ALA A 222 0.54 18.59 2.59
C ALA A 222 -0.04 17.99 1.28
N ASP A 223 -0.22 18.80 0.25
CA ASP A 223 -0.66 18.38 -1.08
C ASP A 223 0.49 17.97 -2.03
N GLY A 224 1.73 18.21 -1.61
CA GLY A 224 2.92 17.88 -2.39
C GLY A 224 3.15 16.36 -2.53
N THR A 225 4.15 16.05 -3.38
CA THR A 225 4.67 14.69 -3.57
C THR A 225 5.99 14.57 -2.80
N GLY A 226 6.11 13.54 -1.99
CA GLY A 226 7.35 13.20 -1.32
C GLY A 226 8.36 12.56 -2.28
N SER A 227 9.55 12.27 -1.80
CA SER A 227 10.61 11.72 -2.62
C SER A 227 11.29 10.54 -1.95
N TRP A 228 11.64 9.54 -2.77
CA TRP A 228 12.40 8.37 -2.35
C TRP A 228 13.89 8.56 -2.64
N SER A 229 14.70 8.22 -1.64
CA SER A 229 16.12 7.97 -1.78
C SER A 229 16.35 6.47 -1.58
N SER A 230 16.48 5.71 -2.66
CA SER A 230 16.71 4.27 -2.58
C SER A 230 18.20 3.98 -2.38
N SER A 231 18.51 2.92 -1.64
CA SER A 231 19.86 2.37 -1.63
C SER A 231 20.17 1.73 -3.00
N ASP A 232 21.45 1.68 -3.36
CA ASP A 232 21.89 0.94 -4.57
C ASP A 232 21.93 -0.57 -4.35
N LEU A 233 21.57 -1.03 -3.14
CA LEU A 233 21.49 -2.45 -2.83
C LEU A 233 20.27 -3.04 -3.50
N VAL A 234 20.48 -4.06 -4.30
CA VAL A 234 19.41 -4.93 -4.78
C VAL A 234 19.16 -6.02 -3.74
N PHE A 235 17.96 -6.57 -3.75
CA PHE A 235 17.60 -7.66 -2.84
C PHE A 235 18.60 -8.80 -3.00
N PRO A 236 19.30 -9.23 -1.92
CA PRO A 236 20.40 -10.19 -2.00
C PRO A 236 19.94 -11.60 -2.38
N HIS A 237 18.63 -11.84 -2.25
CA HIS A 237 17.97 -13.09 -2.59
C HIS A 237 16.77 -12.79 -3.49
N ALA A 238 16.21 -13.81 -4.10
CA ALA A 238 14.97 -13.68 -4.83
C ALA A 238 13.81 -13.44 -3.85
N PHE A 239 12.98 -12.45 -4.14
CA PHE A 239 11.74 -12.21 -3.39
C PHE A 239 10.65 -13.15 -3.91
N THR A 240 10.07 -13.95 -3.03
CA THR A 240 9.02 -14.92 -3.38
C THR A 240 7.66 -14.24 -3.37
N VAL A 241 7.05 -14.07 -4.55
CA VAL A 241 5.70 -13.49 -4.72
C VAL A 241 4.59 -14.54 -4.77
N VAL A 242 4.93 -15.76 -5.17
CA VAL A 242 4.03 -16.94 -5.19
C VAL A 242 4.80 -18.14 -4.66
N LYS A 243 4.23 -18.87 -3.68
CA LYS A 243 4.89 -20.04 -3.07
C LYS A 243 3.94 -21.20 -2.89
N ASN A 244 4.37 -22.39 -3.36
CA ASN A 244 3.66 -23.67 -3.21
C ASN A 244 2.16 -23.55 -3.56
N ALA A 245 1.86 -22.78 -4.58
CA ALA A 245 0.49 -22.34 -4.82
C ALA A 245 -0.37 -23.46 -5.41
N ASN A 246 0.25 -24.45 -6.08
CA ASN A 246 -0.46 -25.48 -6.85
C ASN A 246 -1.57 -24.87 -7.74
N ILE A 247 -1.29 -23.67 -8.27
CA ILE A 247 -2.25 -22.95 -9.09
C ILE A 247 -2.20 -23.52 -10.50
N THR A 248 -3.35 -23.95 -10.98
CA THR A 248 -3.52 -24.37 -12.37
C THR A 248 -4.17 -23.25 -13.19
N VAL A 249 -3.47 -22.83 -14.23
CA VAL A 249 -3.93 -21.83 -15.21
C VAL A 249 -4.22 -22.58 -16.52
N ASN A 250 -5.46 -22.46 -17.02
CA ASN A 250 -5.92 -23.19 -18.22
C ASN A 250 -6.82 -22.36 -19.13
N SER A 251 -6.96 -21.06 -18.87
CA SER A 251 -7.72 -20.14 -19.72
C SER A 251 -6.77 -19.23 -20.49
N ASN A 252 -7.04 -19.07 -21.78
CA ASN A 252 -6.36 -18.10 -22.65
C ASN A 252 -7.13 -16.78 -22.79
N THR A 253 -8.34 -16.71 -22.28
CA THR A 253 -9.21 -15.53 -22.34
C THR A 253 -9.28 -14.79 -21.01
N GLU A 254 -9.45 -15.53 -19.91
CA GLU A 254 -9.58 -14.96 -18.57
C GLU A 254 -8.33 -15.20 -17.75
N ALA A 255 -7.82 -14.14 -17.13
CA ALA A 255 -6.66 -14.23 -16.26
C ALA A 255 -7.06 -14.71 -14.85
N THR A 256 -6.35 -15.72 -14.37
CA THR A 256 -6.47 -16.24 -13.00
C THR A 256 -5.59 -15.40 -12.06
N ASP A 257 -6.10 -15.00 -10.91
CA ASP A 257 -5.29 -14.38 -9.86
C ASP A 257 -4.34 -15.43 -9.27
N ILE A 258 -3.05 -15.13 -9.28
CA ILE A 258 -1.99 -16.02 -8.78
C ILE A 258 -1.23 -15.43 -7.60
N THR A 259 -1.54 -14.22 -7.20
CA THR A 259 -1.04 -13.63 -5.95
C THR A 259 -1.82 -14.22 -4.79
N THR A 260 -1.22 -15.17 -4.10
CA THR A 260 -1.95 -16.09 -3.21
C THR A 260 -2.30 -15.52 -1.85
N ASN A 261 -1.63 -14.46 -1.38
CA ASN A 261 -1.88 -13.93 -0.04
C ASN A 261 -1.78 -12.41 0.00
N THR A 262 -0.69 -11.89 0.57
CA THR A 262 -0.47 -10.46 0.69
C THR A 262 0.22 -9.96 -0.58
N PRO A 263 -0.30 -8.93 -1.26
CA PRO A 263 0.42 -8.30 -2.35
C PRO A 263 1.82 -7.85 -1.92
N MET A 264 2.79 -7.97 -2.82
CA MET A 264 4.12 -7.43 -2.57
C MET A 264 4.04 -5.90 -2.45
N LEU A 265 4.54 -5.36 -1.35
CA LEU A 265 4.70 -3.93 -1.10
C LEU A 265 6.17 -3.58 -1.18
N ASN A 266 6.54 -2.65 -2.05
CA ASN A 266 7.94 -2.25 -2.21
C ASN A 266 8.07 -0.75 -2.52
N ILE A 267 9.30 -0.26 -2.43
CA ILE A 267 9.62 1.14 -2.75
C ILE A 267 9.39 1.40 -4.25
N PRO A 268 8.86 2.57 -4.60
CA PRO A 268 8.75 3.01 -5.99
C PRO A 268 10.12 3.07 -6.66
N GLN A 269 10.23 2.52 -7.86
CA GLN A 269 11.50 2.45 -8.60
C GLN A 269 11.29 2.09 -10.06
N GLU A 270 12.28 2.37 -10.88
CA GLU A 270 12.39 1.86 -12.24
C GLU A 270 13.16 0.54 -12.24
N LEU A 271 12.59 -0.49 -12.86
CA LEU A 271 13.17 -1.81 -13.02
C LEU A 271 13.72 -1.96 -14.44
N THR A 272 15.02 -2.21 -14.55
CA THR A 272 15.65 -2.52 -15.84
C THR A 272 15.47 -4.00 -16.15
N ALA A 273 14.71 -4.32 -17.19
CA ALA A 273 14.49 -5.71 -17.59
C ALA A 273 15.78 -6.41 -18.02
N TRP A 274 15.88 -7.71 -17.75
CA TRP A 274 16.96 -8.55 -18.26
C TRP A 274 17.02 -8.52 -19.80
N LYS A 275 18.17 -8.16 -20.33
CA LYS A 275 18.42 -8.03 -21.78
C LYS A 275 19.05 -9.30 -22.33
N VAL A 276 18.29 -10.37 -22.37
CA VAL A 276 18.73 -11.72 -22.78
C VAL A 276 19.28 -11.79 -24.23
N SER A 277 18.89 -10.84 -25.08
CA SER A 277 19.39 -10.73 -26.46
C SER A 277 20.76 -10.07 -26.59
N GLU A 278 21.23 -9.37 -25.55
CA GLU A 278 22.54 -8.73 -25.53
C GLU A 278 23.62 -9.71 -25.07
N THR A 279 24.73 -9.80 -25.80
CA THR A 279 25.85 -10.74 -25.48
C THR A 279 26.38 -10.51 -24.08
N ALA A 280 26.46 -9.26 -23.61
CA ALA A 280 27.01 -8.88 -22.31
C ALA A 280 26.11 -9.27 -21.13
N THR A 281 24.85 -9.59 -21.37
CA THR A 281 23.86 -9.92 -20.33
C THR A 281 23.03 -11.15 -20.71
N LYS A 282 23.57 -12.03 -21.56
CA LYS A 282 22.84 -13.17 -22.11
C LYS A 282 22.44 -14.16 -21.01
N SER A 283 23.36 -14.51 -20.14
CA SER A 283 23.08 -15.45 -19.05
C SER A 283 22.46 -14.77 -17.81
N LYS A 284 21.79 -15.56 -16.99
CA LYS A 284 21.28 -15.13 -15.68
C LYS A 284 22.39 -14.50 -14.82
N LEU A 285 23.56 -15.12 -14.77
CA LEU A 285 24.69 -14.61 -13.99
C LEU A 285 25.13 -13.21 -14.44
N GLU A 286 25.15 -12.97 -15.74
CA GLU A 286 25.49 -11.66 -16.29
C GLU A 286 24.38 -10.65 -16.01
N ALA A 287 23.11 -11.05 -16.07
CA ALA A 287 21.98 -10.22 -15.66
C ALA A 287 22.05 -9.84 -14.18
N ASP A 288 22.40 -10.77 -13.29
CA ASP A 288 22.60 -10.51 -11.87
C ASP A 288 23.74 -9.50 -11.63
N ASN A 289 24.87 -9.68 -12.31
CA ASN A 289 25.99 -8.72 -12.25
C ASN A 289 25.61 -7.33 -12.74
N ALA A 290 24.75 -7.25 -13.76
CA ALA A 290 24.22 -6.00 -14.31
C ALA A 290 22.99 -5.47 -13.53
N LYS A 291 22.55 -6.14 -12.48
CA LYS A 291 21.36 -5.82 -11.68
C LYS A 291 20.08 -5.68 -12.52
N GLN A 292 19.97 -6.48 -13.59
CA GLN A 292 18.79 -6.52 -14.44
C GLN A 292 17.73 -7.44 -13.86
N CYS A 293 16.48 -6.97 -13.84
CA CYS A 293 15.36 -7.63 -13.18
C CYS A 293 14.74 -8.72 -14.07
N TYR A 294 14.36 -9.84 -13.45
CA TYR A 294 13.66 -10.94 -14.09
C TYR A 294 12.81 -11.71 -13.07
N LEU A 295 11.86 -12.49 -13.56
CA LEU A 295 11.12 -13.48 -12.78
C LEU A 295 11.77 -14.86 -12.92
N GLU A 296 11.85 -15.59 -11.82
CA GLU A 296 12.15 -17.00 -11.75
C GLU A 296 10.84 -17.75 -11.49
N ILE A 297 10.43 -18.64 -12.38
CA ILE A 297 9.14 -19.32 -12.33
C ILE A 297 9.34 -20.82 -12.35
N ALA A 298 8.97 -21.50 -11.26
CA ALA A 298 8.89 -22.96 -11.23
C ALA A 298 7.50 -23.40 -11.67
N CYS A 299 7.41 -24.06 -12.82
CA CYS A 299 6.14 -24.46 -13.40
C CYS A 299 6.22 -25.77 -14.19
N LYS A 300 5.04 -26.30 -14.53
CA LYS A 300 4.85 -27.37 -15.51
C LYS A 300 3.96 -26.82 -16.61
N ILE A 301 4.29 -27.10 -17.86
CA ILE A 301 3.50 -26.66 -19.01
C ILE A 301 3.07 -27.90 -19.80
N ARG A 302 1.77 -28.01 -20.03
CA ARG A 302 1.16 -29.08 -20.87
C ARG A 302 0.39 -28.47 -22.03
N GLN A 303 0.45 -29.13 -23.17
CA GLN A 303 -0.39 -28.80 -24.33
C GLN A 303 -1.15 -30.05 -24.76
N SER A 304 -2.47 -30.00 -24.76
CA SER A 304 -3.33 -31.16 -25.10
C SER A 304 -2.95 -32.42 -24.30
N GLY A 305 -2.59 -32.25 -23.03
CA GLY A 305 -2.20 -33.32 -22.11
C GLY A 305 -0.73 -33.75 -22.14
N ALA A 306 0.04 -33.39 -23.16
CA ALA A 306 1.47 -33.69 -23.24
C ALA A 306 2.31 -32.63 -22.53
N TYR A 307 3.31 -33.04 -21.73
CA TYR A 307 4.24 -32.12 -21.11
C TYR A 307 5.18 -31.51 -22.14
N LEU A 308 5.19 -30.19 -22.20
CA LEU A 308 6.16 -29.39 -22.95
C LEU A 308 7.32 -28.95 -22.04
N LEU A 309 7.02 -28.77 -20.73
CA LEU A 309 7.99 -28.41 -19.69
C LEU A 309 7.64 -29.14 -18.39
N GLY A 310 8.65 -29.70 -17.74
CA GLY A 310 8.46 -30.49 -16.52
C GLY A 310 7.89 -31.91 -16.79
N SER A 311 7.37 -32.53 -15.74
CA SER A 311 6.72 -33.83 -15.79
C SER A 311 5.63 -33.96 -14.73
N ALA A 312 5.00 -35.11 -14.61
CA ALA A 312 4.01 -35.36 -13.56
C ALA A 312 4.57 -35.11 -12.15
N SER A 313 5.84 -35.46 -11.93
CA SER A 313 6.50 -35.37 -10.62
C SER A 313 7.49 -34.21 -10.46
N GLU A 314 7.78 -33.45 -11.54
CA GLU A 314 8.87 -32.47 -11.51
C GLU A 314 8.44 -31.14 -12.12
N TYR A 315 8.61 -30.04 -11.36
CA TYR A 315 8.58 -28.68 -11.87
C TYR A 315 9.92 -28.33 -12.51
N LYS A 316 9.90 -27.50 -13.51
CA LYS A 316 11.10 -26.91 -14.14
C LYS A 316 11.07 -25.41 -13.97
N THR A 317 12.26 -24.83 -13.82
CA THR A 317 12.43 -23.38 -13.71
C THR A 317 12.67 -22.79 -15.08
N ILE A 318 11.94 -21.70 -15.34
CA ILE A 318 12.17 -20.77 -16.46
C ILE A 318 12.38 -19.38 -15.92
N TYR A 319 13.10 -18.58 -16.67
CA TYR A 319 13.40 -17.18 -16.36
C TYR A 319 12.73 -16.28 -17.37
N VAL A 320 12.20 -15.15 -16.92
CA VAL A 320 11.45 -14.23 -17.76
C VAL A 320 11.92 -12.83 -17.48
N PRO A 321 12.45 -12.09 -18.48
CA PRO A 321 12.79 -10.68 -18.32
C PRO A 321 11.61 -9.91 -17.75
N PHE A 322 11.86 -9.06 -16.76
CA PHE A 322 10.81 -8.28 -16.11
C PHE A 322 11.30 -6.86 -15.86
N GLY A 323 10.60 -5.87 -16.36
CA GLY A 323 10.94 -4.46 -16.17
C GLY A 323 9.73 -3.58 -16.31
N ASP A 324 9.65 -2.59 -15.44
CA ASP A 324 8.59 -1.59 -15.42
C ASP A 324 8.98 -0.45 -14.47
N THR A 325 8.14 0.58 -14.36
CA THR A 325 8.27 1.64 -13.36
C THR A 325 7.20 1.47 -12.30
N TRP A 326 7.61 1.20 -11.07
CA TRP A 326 6.71 1.16 -9.92
C TRP A 326 6.54 2.57 -9.35
N GLU A 327 5.30 3.03 -9.29
CA GLU A 327 4.96 4.38 -8.86
C GLU A 327 4.39 4.38 -7.44
N GLN A 328 4.66 5.45 -6.70
CA GLN A 328 4.14 5.65 -5.34
C GLN A 328 2.60 5.65 -5.30
N GLY A 329 2.04 4.90 -4.36
CA GLY A 329 0.58 4.83 -4.16
C GLY A 329 -0.15 4.23 -5.36
N LYS A 330 0.52 3.41 -6.14
CA LYS A 330 -0.08 2.70 -7.27
C LYS A 330 -0.04 1.20 -7.08
N ARG A 331 -1.05 0.55 -7.64
CA ARG A 331 -1.14 -0.90 -7.75
C ARG A 331 -0.80 -1.31 -9.18
N HIS A 332 0.23 -2.11 -9.33
CA HIS A 332 0.69 -2.67 -10.59
C HIS A 332 0.21 -4.11 -10.70
N ILE A 333 -0.59 -4.40 -11.72
CA ILE A 333 -1.17 -5.71 -11.97
C ILE A 333 -0.54 -6.27 -13.24
N TYR A 334 0.24 -7.35 -13.09
CA TYR A 334 0.90 -8.02 -14.21
C TYR A 334 0.16 -9.30 -14.55
N THR A 335 -0.32 -9.40 -15.78
CA THR A 335 -0.89 -10.63 -16.33
C THR A 335 0.17 -11.36 -17.14
N LEU A 336 0.66 -12.47 -16.60
CA LEU A 336 1.60 -13.36 -17.29
C LEU A 336 0.86 -14.16 -18.34
N ILE A 337 1.26 -14.05 -19.61
CA ILE A 337 0.70 -14.83 -20.72
C ILE A 337 1.66 -15.98 -21.01
N PHE A 338 1.38 -17.13 -20.44
CA PHE A 338 2.29 -18.28 -20.45
C PHE A 338 2.41 -18.87 -21.84
N GLY A 339 3.63 -18.88 -22.37
CA GLY A 339 4.06 -19.63 -23.56
C GLY A 339 5.36 -20.38 -23.30
N GLY A 340 6.29 -19.78 -22.55
CA GLY A 340 7.61 -20.32 -22.22
C GLY A 340 8.47 -19.27 -21.51
N GLY A 341 9.80 -19.37 -21.65
CA GLY A 341 10.74 -18.44 -21.01
C GLY A 341 12.16 -18.70 -21.51
N TYR A 342 13.13 -18.48 -20.65
CA TYR A 342 14.54 -18.71 -20.94
C TYR A 342 15.19 -19.64 -19.91
N THR A 343 16.26 -20.32 -20.32
CA THR A 343 17.16 -21.02 -19.39
C THR A 343 18.01 -20.00 -18.62
N ASP A 344 18.79 -20.46 -17.66
CA ASP A 344 19.82 -19.67 -16.97
C ASP A 344 20.94 -19.21 -17.91
N GLN A 345 21.11 -19.83 -19.08
CA GLN A 345 22.03 -19.42 -20.14
C GLN A 345 21.41 -18.46 -21.15
N GLY A 346 20.17 -18.04 -20.97
CA GLY A 346 19.44 -17.15 -21.87
C GLY A 346 18.99 -17.82 -23.17
N GLU A 347 18.85 -19.14 -23.17
CA GLU A 347 18.32 -19.88 -24.33
C GLU A 347 16.80 -19.97 -24.21
N ALA A 348 16.08 -19.70 -25.30
CA ALA A 348 14.63 -19.74 -25.29
C ALA A 348 14.10 -21.16 -25.06
N VAL A 349 13.20 -21.28 -24.09
CA VAL A 349 12.42 -22.48 -23.80
C VAL A 349 10.96 -22.19 -24.21
N LEU A 350 10.53 -22.76 -25.33
CA LEU A 350 9.24 -22.43 -25.95
C LEU A 350 9.14 -20.92 -26.32
N ASN A 351 7.95 -20.44 -26.64
CA ASN A 351 7.76 -19.00 -26.85
C ASN A 351 7.81 -18.27 -25.51
N PRO A 352 8.63 -17.23 -25.37
CA PRO A 352 8.73 -16.47 -24.12
C PRO A 352 7.40 -15.93 -23.63
N ILE A 353 7.24 -15.85 -22.32
CA ILE A 353 6.08 -15.22 -21.67
C ILE A 353 5.99 -13.76 -22.06
N GLN A 354 4.80 -13.32 -22.38
CA GLN A 354 4.44 -11.93 -22.61
C GLN A 354 3.75 -11.36 -21.36
N PHE A 355 3.80 -10.06 -21.21
CA PHE A 355 3.11 -9.36 -20.12
C PHE A 355 2.05 -8.43 -20.68
N ASP A 356 0.93 -8.39 -19.99
CA ASP A 356 0.04 -7.25 -19.97
C ASP A 356 0.17 -6.57 -18.61
N ALA A 357 0.48 -5.28 -18.59
CA ALA A 357 0.60 -4.51 -17.38
C ALA A 357 -0.54 -3.49 -17.27
N GLU A 358 -1.20 -3.47 -16.13
CA GLU A 358 -2.20 -2.47 -15.77
C GLU A 358 -1.76 -1.77 -14.50
N THR A 359 -1.77 -0.44 -14.52
CA THR A 359 -1.49 0.37 -13.33
C THR A 359 -2.77 1.08 -12.90
N THR A 360 -3.17 0.85 -11.67
CA THR A 360 -4.34 1.50 -11.08
C THR A 360 -3.91 2.36 -9.90
N GLY A 361 -4.74 3.32 -9.50
CA GLY A 361 -4.59 3.94 -8.20
C GLY A 361 -4.64 2.85 -7.13
N TRP A 362 -3.97 3.01 -6.02
CA TRP A 362 -4.01 2.07 -4.89
C TRP A 362 -5.44 1.87 -4.34
N VAL A 363 -6.31 2.75 -4.76
CA VAL A 363 -7.74 2.68 -4.54
C VAL A 363 -8.34 1.90 -5.69
N ASP A 364 -8.98 0.74 -5.44
CA ASP A 364 -9.69 0.00 -6.49
C ASP A 364 -10.84 0.85 -7.05
N ALA A 365 -10.55 1.61 -8.08
CA ALA A 365 -11.61 1.99 -8.99
C ALA A 365 -11.78 0.79 -9.95
N ASN A 366 -12.94 0.13 -9.89
CA ASN A 366 -13.43 -0.68 -10.98
C ASN A 366 -13.67 0.25 -12.19
N SER A 367 -12.62 0.66 -12.85
CA SER A 367 -12.68 1.25 -14.16
C SER A 367 -11.86 0.37 -15.09
N ASN A 368 -12.55 -0.41 -15.91
CA ASN A 368 -11.98 -1.01 -17.10
C ASN A 368 -11.46 0.11 -18.01
N VAL A 369 -10.27 0.59 -17.75
CA VAL A 369 -9.55 1.43 -18.71
C VAL A 369 -8.67 0.51 -19.52
N ASN A 370 -9.20 0.05 -20.65
CA ASN A 370 -8.41 -0.55 -21.71
C ASN A 370 -7.45 0.53 -22.25
N VAL A 371 -6.22 0.54 -21.80
CA VAL A 371 -5.15 1.26 -22.47
C VAL A 371 -4.68 0.34 -23.60
N LYS A 372 -5.15 0.61 -24.81
CA LYS A 372 -4.57 0.03 -26.03
C LYS A 372 -3.19 0.66 -26.26
N PRO A 373 -2.22 -0.11 -26.83
CA PRO A 373 -0.87 0.33 -27.14
C PRO A 373 -0.85 1.52 -28.08
#